data_5415b994ee9e3c10637fdc1920f25960
#
_entry.id   5415b994ee9e3c10637fdc1920f25960
#
_cell.length_a   1.000
_cell.length_b   1.000
_cell.length_c   1.000
_cell.angle_alpha   90.00
_cell.angle_beta   90.00
_cell.angle_gamma   90.00
#
_symmetry.space_group_name_H-M   'P 1'
#
loop_
_entity.id
_entity.type
_entity.pdbx_description
1 polymer ?
#
loop_
_entity_poly.entity_id
_entity_poly.type
_entity_poly.pdbx_seq_one_letter_code
_entity_poly.pdbx_strand_id
1 'polypeptide(L)'
;PWVGLLLALTQTCSIATLLGLATLRLQGHFLSLSTVAWGLAIGFLFGNVEGLGRFNGIASIPPISFGSYALVSSAQVYFLIWGIVAAVLWIGYNLLDSRLGRAMRALRGGNTLVESLGISAFRIKLLIFVIAAFLAALSGWLYAHMSRFISPGPFDAGMGIEYLMMSMVGGAGSLLGGVVGAAIVTLLKNSVQDYLPLIAKGASGQLEIVAFSALFILFLQWARQGIVPFVGRYLPKLRRDRPQPAPALPRRAQPAPGELLLKVDGAERRFGGLVAVNNVSFDVRSGEILAVIGPNGAGKSTMFNCLTGALRVNKGDIVFAGRSITREAQSRIAKAGIARTFQHVKLRPRMSLLENVMLGTYARTRTGLLASALRLNRREEASAQFEALRQLERVGLGDQMHQLA
;
A
#
# COMPACT_ATOMS: atom_id res chain seq x y z
N PRO A 1 10.05 19.03 23.65
CA PRO A 1 9.48 18.73 22.33
C PRO A 1 9.67 17.26 21.91
N TRP A 2 10.86 16.67 22.07
CA TRP A 2 11.21 15.33 21.57
C TRP A 2 10.48 14.19 22.28
N VAL A 3 10.27 14.29 23.60
CA VAL A 3 9.43 13.34 24.33
C VAL A 3 7.99 13.38 23.81
N GLY A 4 7.48 14.58 23.53
CA GLY A 4 6.17 14.76 22.90
C GLY A 4 6.08 14.10 21.51
N LEU A 5 7.15 14.20 20.70
CA LEU A 5 7.22 13.49 19.42
C LEU A 5 7.12 11.97 19.59
N LEU A 6 7.91 11.38 20.50
CA LEU A 6 7.88 9.94 20.75
C LEU A 6 6.51 9.48 21.25
N LEU A 7 5.89 10.23 22.15
CA LEU A 7 4.53 9.95 22.63
C LEU A 7 3.50 10.06 21.50
N ALA A 8 3.55 11.10 20.69
CA ALA A 8 2.66 11.28 19.56
C ALA A 8 2.79 10.15 18.54
N LEU A 9 4.03 9.76 18.17
CA LEU A 9 4.29 8.67 17.25
C LEU A 9 3.79 7.32 17.79
N THR A 10 4.12 7.00 19.04
CA THR A 10 3.73 5.71 19.65
C THR A 10 2.21 5.61 19.82
N GLN A 11 1.57 6.66 20.32
CA GLN A 11 0.13 6.69 20.51
C GLN A 11 -0.62 6.62 19.19
N THR A 12 -0.26 7.45 18.21
CA THR A 12 -0.93 7.47 16.90
C THR A 12 -0.74 6.15 16.15
N CYS A 13 0.47 5.57 16.14
CA CYS A 13 0.71 4.27 15.52
C CYS A 13 -0.05 3.14 16.23
N SER A 14 -0.19 3.20 17.57
CA SER A 14 -0.96 2.22 18.34
C SER A 14 -2.45 2.30 18.01
N ILE A 15 -3.03 3.50 18.04
CA ILE A 15 -4.42 3.73 17.66
C ILE A 15 -4.67 3.31 16.22
N ALA A 16 -3.79 3.70 15.28
CA ALA A 16 -3.89 3.29 13.89
C ALA A 16 -3.83 1.76 13.72
N THR A 17 -2.98 1.08 14.49
CA THR A 17 -2.91 -0.38 14.47
C THR A 17 -4.23 -0.99 14.94
N LEU A 18 -4.81 -0.53 16.06
CA LEU A 18 -6.09 -1.00 16.58
C LEU A 18 -7.23 -0.76 15.58
N LEU A 19 -7.33 0.46 15.05
CA LEU A 19 -8.33 0.81 14.03
C LEU A 19 -8.14 -0.01 12.76
N GLY A 20 -6.89 -0.19 12.32
CA GLY A 20 -6.56 -1.00 11.16
C GLY A 20 -6.93 -2.47 11.34
N LEU A 21 -6.70 -3.05 12.51
CA LEU A 21 -7.11 -4.43 12.83
C LEU A 21 -8.64 -4.61 12.77
N ALA A 22 -9.40 -3.59 13.17
CA ALA A 22 -10.86 -3.61 13.14
C ALA A 22 -11.40 -3.37 11.72
N THR A 23 -10.88 -2.36 10.99
CA THR A 23 -11.52 -1.84 9.78
C THR A 23 -10.97 -2.43 8.47
N LEU A 24 -9.67 -2.78 8.39
CA LEU A 24 -9.05 -3.28 7.15
C LEU A 24 -9.53 -4.68 6.73
N ARG A 25 -10.31 -5.35 7.55
CA ARG A 25 -11.02 -6.60 7.20
C ARG A 25 -12.28 -6.34 6.38
N LEU A 26 -12.83 -5.13 6.46
CA LEU A 26 -13.96 -4.71 5.66
C LEU A 26 -13.57 -4.57 4.19
N GLN A 27 -14.52 -4.82 3.28
CA GLN A 27 -14.28 -4.78 1.85
C GLN A 27 -15.17 -3.75 1.17
N GLY A 28 -14.70 -3.22 0.03
CA GLY A 28 -15.47 -2.27 -0.79
C GLY A 28 -15.80 -0.97 -0.06
N HIS A 29 -17.02 -0.50 -0.20
CA HIS A 29 -17.50 0.78 0.33
C HIS A 29 -17.49 0.86 1.87
N PHE A 30 -17.63 -0.27 2.56
CA PHE A 30 -17.62 -0.31 4.03
C PHE A 30 -16.29 0.16 4.62
N LEU A 31 -15.17 -0.10 3.94
CA LEU A 31 -13.87 0.38 4.40
C LEU A 31 -13.80 1.91 4.35
N SER A 32 -14.24 2.53 3.25
CA SER A 32 -14.23 3.98 3.09
C SER A 32 -15.18 4.66 4.09
N LEU A 33 -16.39 4.15 4.26
CA LEU A 33 -17.35 4.67 5.24
C LEU A 33 -16.81 4.56 6.67
N SER A 34 -16.19 3.45 7.02
CA SER A 34 -15.61 3.24 8.35
C SER A 34 -14.47 4.23 8.64
N THR A 35 -13.59 4.50 7.67
CA THR A 35 -12.49 5.46 7.86
C THR A 35 -12.99 6.89 8.04
N VAL A 36 -14.02 7.31 7.29
CA VAL A 36 -14.66 8.61 7.46
C VAL A 36 -15.36 8.70 8.82
N ALA A 37 -16.12 7.67 9.21
CA ALA A 37 -16.80 7.63 10.51
C ALA A 37 -15.81 7.76 11.68
N TRP A 38 -14.67 7.07 11.64
CA TRP A 38 -13.62 7.21 12.65
C TRP A 38 -13.01 8.61 12.66
N GLY A 39 -12.79 9.22 11.49
CA GLY A 39 -12.30 10.60 11.40
C GLY A 39 -13.24 11.59 12.09
N LEU A 40 -14.55 11.49 11.82
CA LEU A 40 -15.56 12.32 12.47
C LEU A 40 -15.64 12.05 13.99
N ALA A 41 -15.67 10.78 14.40
CA ALA A 41 -15.75 10.40 15.81
C ALA A 41 -14.55 10.94 16.63
N ILE A 42 -13.33 10.83 16.09
CA ILE A 42 -12.11 11.36 16.72
C ILE A 42 -12.13 12.89 16.75
N GLY A 43 -12.58 13.55 15.66
CA GLY A 43 -12.73 14.99 15.61
C GLY A 43 -13.70 15.50 16.68
N PHE A 44 -14.87 14.87 16.83
CA PHE A 44 -15.82 15.18 17.89
C PHE A 44 -15.27 14.90 19.30
N LEU A 45 -14.52 13.79 19.47
CA LEU A 45 -13.88 13.49 20.74
C LEU A 45 -12.93 14.61 21.16
N PHE A 46 -12.03 15.04 20.27
CA PHE A 46 -11.08 16.11 20.55
C PHE A 46 -11.76 17.47 20.79
N GLY A 47 -12.85 17.75 20.07
CA GLY A 47 -13.62 18.97 20.25
C GLY A 47 -14.37 19.07 21.58
N ASN A 48 -14.63 17.94 22.27
CA ASN A 48 -15.45 17.91 23.49
C ASN A 48 -14.68 17.55 24.77
N VAL A 49 -13.48 17.00 24.69
CA VAL A 49 -12.68 16.64 25.87
C VAL A 49 -12.00 17.87 26.49
N GLU A 50 -12.30 18.18 27.73
CA GLU A 50 -11.74 19.36 28.43
C GLU A 50 -10.23 19.36 28.50
N GLY A 51 -9.61 18.25 28.83
CA GLY A 51 -8.16 18.10 28.92
C GLY A 51 -7.40 18.34 27.63
N LEU A 52 -8.09 18.36 26.47
CA LEU A 52 -7.54 18.63 25.14
C LEU A 52 -7.86 20.03 24.63
N GLY A 53 -8.38 20.91 25.49
CA GLY A 53 -8.69 22.30 25.16
C GLY A 53 -9.97 22.50 24.38
N ARG A 54 -10.75 21.42 24.11
CA ARG A 54 -11.99 21.47 23.30
C ARG A 54 -11.76 22.17 21.95
N PHE A 55 -12.77 22.84 21.43
CA PHE A 55 -12.67 23.66 20.21
C PHE A 55 -11.81 24.92 20.38
N ASN A 56 -11.58 25.37 21.61
CA ASN A 56 -10.71 26.55 21.90
C ASN A 56 -9.23 26.23 21.67
N GLY A 57 -8.86 24.94 21.67
CA GLY A 57 -7.50 24.51 21.43
C GLY A 57 -6.53 24.69 22.60
N ILE A 58 -5.29 24.39 22.35
CA ILE A 58 -4.17 24.52 23.31
C ILE A 58 -3.17 25.54 22.75
N ALA A 59 -2.91 26.59 23.52
CA ALA A 59 -1.95 27.63 23.18
C ALA A 59 -0.62 27.43 23.94
N SER A 60 0.35 28.30 23.64
CA SER A 60 1.66 28.33 24.30
C SER A 60 2.50 27.07 24.17
N ILE A 61 2.37 26.35 23.06
CA ILE A 61 3.22 25.22 22.75
C ILE A 61 4.67 25.70 22.56
N PRO A 62 5.65 25.12 23.29
CA PRO A 62 7.03 25.59 23.22
C PRO A 62 7.63 25.34 21.81
N PRO A 63 8.60 26.14 21.36
CA PRO A 63 9.29 25.92 20.10
C PRO A 63 10.10 24.61 20.13
N ILE A 64 10.44 24.08 18.95
CA ILE A 64 11.36 22.96 18.84
C ILE A 64 12.73 23.40 19.33
N SER A 65 13.35 22.63 20.23
CA SER A 65 14.65 22.92 20.81
C SER A 65 15.59 21.74 20.77
N PHE A 66 16.88 22.02 20.57
CA PHE A 66 17.97 21.06 20.67
C PHE A 66 18.83 21.45 21.86
N GLY A 67 18.61 20.83 23.01
CA GLY A 67 19.18 21.26 24.27
C GLY A 67 18.74 22.68 24.64
N SER A 68 19.68 23.59 24.81
CA SER A 68 19.41 25.01 25.11
C SER A 68 19.07 25.86 23.88
N TYR A 69 19.30 25.37 22.68
CA TYR A 69 19.05 26.11 21.44
C TYR A 69 17.62 25.87 20.93
N ALA A 70 16.81 26.92 20.98
CA ALA A 70 15.43 26.90 20.51
C ALA A 70 15.32 27.45 19.07
N LEU A 71 14.58 26.76 18.20
CA LEU A 71 14.28 27.22 16.85
C LEU A 71 13.12 28.22 16.88
N VAL A 72 13.44 29.49 16.95
CA VAL A 72 12.44 30.57 17.06
C VAL A 72 12.20 31.26 15.72
N SER A 73 13.20 31.31 14.85
CA SER A 73 13.11 31.97 13.55
C SER A 73 12.35 31.10 12.56
N SER A 74 11.46 31.71 11.76
CA SER A 74 10.72 31.03 10.67
C SER A 74 11.65 30.36 9.67
N ALA A 75 12.83 30.97 9.39
CA ALA A 75 13.82 30.36 8.49
C ALA A 75 14.38 29.03 9.04
N GLN A 76 14.67 28.95 10.35
CA GLN A 76 15.17 27.74 10.98
C GLN A 76 14.15 26.62 10.91
N VAL A 77 12.88 26.93 11.21
CA VAL A 77 11.77 25.96 11.10
C VAL A 77 11.56 25.51 9.65
N TYR A 78 11.67 26.43 8.70
CA TYR A 78 11.58 26.13 7.26
C TYR A 78 12.64 25.09 6.83
N PHE A 79 13.91 25.32 7.16
CA PHE A 79 14.97 24.37 6.82
C PHE A 79 14.81 23.02 7.52
N LEU A 80 14.33 23.00 8.78
CA LEU A 80 14.03 21.76 9.49
C LEU A 80 12.95 20.97 8.76
N ILE A 81 11.83 21.62 8.39
CA ILE A 81 10.72 20.97 7.68
C ILE A 81 11.19 20.38 6.35
N TRP A 82 11.94 21.14 5.54
CA TRP A 82 12.47 20.64 4.27
C TRP A 82 13.48 19.52 4.44
N GLY A 83 14.29 19.55 5.50
CA GLY A 83 15.18 18.45 5.86
C GLY A 83 14.41 17.16 6.18
N ILE A 84 13.31 17.28 6.94
CA ILE A 84 12.42 16.16 7.24
C ILE A 84 11.71 15.65 5.97
N VAL A 85 11.19 16.55 5.13
CA VAL A 85 10.56 16.17 3.84
C VAL A 85 11.55 15.43 2.95
N ALA A 86 12.79 15.92 2.83
CA ALA A 86 13.84 15.25 2.07
C ALA A 86 14.14 13.84 2.62
N ALA A 87 14.23 13.69 3.94
CA ALA A 87 14.45 12.41 4.59
C ALA A 87 13.26 11.44 4.34
N VAL A 88 12.03 11.92 4.45
CA VAL A 88 10.80 11.15 4.17
C VAL A 88 10.76 10.71 2.70
N LEU A 89 11.10 11.59 1.77
CA LEU A 89 11.16 11.26 0.34
C LEU A 89 12.24 10.21 0.07
N TRP A 90 13.42 10.35 0.65
CA TRP A 90 14.51 9.38 0.50
C TRP A 90 14.14 7.99 1.05
N ILE A 91 13.59 7.94 2.27
CA ILE A 91 13.10 6.70 2.90
C ILE A 91 11.98 6.09 2.06
N GLY A 92 11.02 6.90 1.65
CA GLY A 92 9.89 6.47 0.84
C GLY A 92 10.32 5.92 -0.52
N TYR A 93 11.27 6.56 -1.19
CA TYR A 93 11.84 6.08 -2.46
C TYR A 93 12.50 4.70 -2.28
N ASN A 94 13.36 4.55 -1.26
CA ASN A 94 13.99 3.28 -0.95
C ASN A 94 12.97 2.18 -0.63
N LEU A 95 11.94 2.52 0.14
CA LEU A 95 10.87 1.59 0.49
C LEU A 95 10.08 1.16 -0.75
N LEU A 96 9.71 2.08 -1.64
CA LEU A 96 8.97 1.76 -2.86
C LEU A 96 9.79 0.94 -3.87
N ASP A 97 11.12 1.12 -3.89
CA ASP A 97 12.04 0.33 -4.72
C ASP A 97 12.51 -0.97 -4.02
N SER A 98 11.73 -1.47 -3.09
CA SER A 98 12.03 -2.68 -2.32
C SER A 98 10.98 -3.78 -2.54
N ARG A 99 11.28 -4.96 -1.99
CA ARG A 99 10.35 -6.09 -1.88
C ARG A 99 8.98 -5.67 -1.33
N LEU A 100 8.97 -4.89 -0.23
CA LEU A 100 7.73 -4.41 0.39
C LEU A 100 7.01 -3.40 -0.50
N GLY A 101 7.74 -2.48 -1.13
CA GLY A 101 7.16 -1.50 -2.03
C GLY A 101 6.52 -2.14 -3.27
N ARG A 102 7.13 -3.18 -3.84
CA ARG A 102 6.51 -3.97 -4.91
C ARG A 102 5.22 -4.64 -4.45
N ALA A 103 5.22 -5.23 -3.25
CA ALA A 103 4.02 -5.81 -2.66
C ALA A 103 2.91 -4.77 -2.43
N MET A 104 3.24 -3.57 -1.95
CA MET A 104 2.31 -2.44 -1.80
C MET A 104 1.70 -2.02 -3.14
N ARG A 105 2.53 -1.87 -4.18
CA ARG A 105 2.07 -1.50 -5.52
C ARG A 105 1.21 -2.58 -6.17
N ALA A 106 1.51 -3.85 -5.91
CA ALA A 106 0.75 -4.99 -6.43
C ALA A 106 -0.68 -5.07 -5.88
N LEU A 107 -0.93 -4.59 -4.64
CA LEU A 107 -2.26 -4.58 -4.02
C LEU A 107 -3.33 -3.82 -4.81
N ARG A 108 -2.95 -2.80 -5.60
CA ARG A 108 -3.89 -2.06 -6.44
C ARG A 108 -4.67 -2.92 -7.44
N GLY A 109 -4.21 -4.12 -7.72
CA GLY A 109 -4.86 -5.05 -8.64
C GLY A 109 -5.64 -6.17 -7.98
N GLY A 110 -5.92 -6.05 -6.70
CA GLY A 110 -6.72 -7.00 -5.94
C GLY A 110 -5.90 -7.93 -5.04
N ASN A 111 -6.58 -8.46 -4.04
CA ASN A 111 -5.94 -9.28 -3.00
C ASN A 111 -5.50 -10.66 -3.53
N THR A 112 -6.30 -11.27 -4.43
CA THR A 112 -6.12 -12.67 -4.88
C THR A 112 -4.75 -12.92 -5.52
N LEU A 113 -4.29 -12.00 -6.39
CA LEU A 113 -2.97 -12.14 -7.01
C LEU A 113 -1.87 -12.07 -5.95
N VAL A 114 -1.94 -11.07 -5.08
CA VAL A 114 -0.91 -10.83 -4.06
C VAL A 114 -0.82 -12.01 -3.11
N GLU A 115 -1.95 -12.56 -2.71
CA GLU A 115 -2.02 -13.72 -1.82
C GLU A 115 -1.52 -15.00 -2.47
N SER A 116 -1.75 -15.19 -3.78
CA SER A 116 -1.21 -16.34 -4.53
C SER A 116 0.32 -16.32 -4.66
N LEU A 117 0.96 -15.17 -4.46
CA LEU A 117 2.40 -15.01 -4.43
C LEU A 117 3.00 -15.10 -3.00
N GLY A 118 2.18 -15.51 -2.02
CA GLY A 118 2.60 -15.63 -0.63
C GLY A 118 2.64 -14.31 0.14
N ILE A 119 2.06 -13.23 -0.39
CA ILE A 119 1.99 -11.93 0.24
C ILE A 119 0.67 -11.82 1.00
N SER A 120 0.70 -11.53 2.30
CA SER A 120 -0.52 -11.29 3.07
C SER A 120 -1.06 -9.89 2.77
N ALA A 121 -2.14 -9.79 2.01
CA ALA A 121 -2.78 -8.53 1.64
C ALA A 121 -3.15 -7.70 2.88
N PHE A 122 -3.69 -8.34 3.93
CA PHE A 122 -4.05 -7.69 5.18
C PHE A 122 -2.83 -7.06 5.88
N ARG A 123 -1.71 -7.80 6.01
CA ARG A 123 -0.50 -7.28 6.67
C ARG A 123 0.10 -6.10 5.91
N ILE A 124 0.10 -6.13 4.59
CA ILE A 124 0.61 -5.02 3.77
C ILE A 124 -0.31 -3.79 3.89
N LYS A 125 -1.63 -3.97 3.87
CA LYS A 125 -2.58 -2.88 4.11
C LYS A 125 -2.39 -2.24 5.48
N LEU A 126 -2.26 -3.06 6.53
CA LEU A 126 -2.00 -2.58 7.88
C LEU A 126 -0.68 -1.81 7.97
N LEU A 127 0.37 -2.33 7.33
CA LEU A 127 1.67 -1.66 7.27
C LEU A 127 1.58 -0.28 6.59
N ILE A 128 0.87 -0.19 5.44
CA ILE A 128 0.64 1.09 4.75
C ILE A 128 -0.11 2.07 5.67
N PHE A 129 -1.13 1.59 6.37
CA PHE A 129 -1.95 2.39 7.27
C PHE A 129 -1.14 2.94 8.45
N VAL A 130 -0.28 2.11 9.05
CA VAL A 130 0.62 2.53 10.15
C VAL A 130 1.70 3.50 9.65
N ILE A 131 2.26 3.30 8.45
CA ILE A 131 3.21 4.26 7.87
C ILE A 131 2.53 5.61 7.63
N ALA A 132 1.30 5.62 7.11
CA ALA A 132 0.55 6.87 6.93
C ALA A 132 0.27 7.56 8.28
N ALA A 133 -0.10 6.82 9.31
CA ALA A 133 -0.30 7.35 10.66
C ALA A 133 0.99 7.91 11.27
N PHE A 134 2.13 7.24 11.05
CA PHE A 134 3.44 7.75 11.47
C PHE A 134 3.75 9.10 10.82
N LEU A 135 3.55 9.23 9.51
CA LEU A 135 3.77 10.48 8.78
C LEU A 135 2.80 11.58 9.23
N ALA A 136 1.53 11.23 9.48
CA ALA A 136 0.53 12.15 9.99
C ALA A 136 0.90 12.67 11.40
N ALA A 137 1.35 11.79 12.30
CA ALA A 137 1.80 12.19 13.64
C ALA A 137 3.02 13.11 13.59
N LEU A 138 3.98 12.80 12.71
CA LEU A 138 5.15 13.66 12.49
C LEU A 138 4.74 15.05 11.96
N SER A 139 3.83 15.09 11.00
CA SER A 139 3.29 16.34 10.45
C SER A 139 2.52 17.13 11.50
N GLY A 140 1.66 16.48 12.29
CA GLY A 140 0.91 17.13 13.37
C GLY A 140 1.81 17.70 14.46
N TRP A 141 2.88 16.98 14.82
CA TRP A 141 3.88 17.48 15.77
C TRP A 141 4.60 18.72 15.23
N LEU A 142 5.04 18.71 13.96
CA LEU A 142 5.66 19.87 13.31
C LEU A 142 4.70 21.06 13.28
N TYR A 143 3.43 20.81 12.91
CA TYR A 143 2.41 21.86 12.86
C TYR A 143 2.19 22.49 14.23
N ALA A 144 2.03 21.70 15.29
CA ALA A 144 1.81 22.18 16.64
C ALA A 144 2.94 23.10 17.15
N HIS A 145 4.19 22.68 16.91
CA HIS A 145 5.37 23.46 17.33
C HIS A 145 5.65 24.68 16.44
N MET A 146 5.26 24.64 15.15
CA MET A 146 5.38 25.77 14.23
C MET A 146 4.34 26.84 14.54
N SER A 147 3.07 26.46 14.67
CA SER A 147 1.97 27.40 14.95
C SER A 147 1.91 27.82 16.42
N ARG A 148 2.55 27.08 17.33
CA ARG A 148 2.49 27.22 18.79
C ARG A 148 1.07 27.21 19.37
N PHE A 149 0.15 26.76 18.56
CA PHE A 149 -1.26 26.62 18.87
C PHE A 149 -1.83 25.45 18.10
N ILE A 150 -2.72 24.67 18.71
CA ILE A 150 -3.42 23.56 18.07
C ILE A 150 -4.88 23.56 18.48
N SER A 151 -5.77 23.41 17.51
CA SER A 151 -7.21 23.20 17.71
C SER A 151 -7.70 22.10 16.78
N PRO A 152 -8.88 21.50 17.01
CA PRO A 152 -9.43 20.46 16.16
C PRO A 152 -9.77 20.91 14.72
N GLY A 153 -10.08 22.20 14.51
CA GLY A 153 -10.55 22.73 13.24
C GLY A 153 -9.70 22.37 12.02
N PRO A 154 -8.37 22.60 12.03
CA PRO A 154 -7.49 22.27 10.91
C PRO A 154 -7.36 20.76 10.60
N PHE A 155 -7.98 19.88 11.38
CA PHE A 155 -7.91 18.42 11.23
C PHE A 155 -9.27 17.79 10.92
N ASP A 156 -10.18 18.58 10.36
CA ASP A 156 -11.51 18.14 9.96
C ASP A 156 -11.51 17.26 8.68
N ALA A 157 -12.68 16.73 8.32
CA ALA A 157 -12.84 15.94 7.13
C ALA A 157 -12.59 16.73 5.83
N GLY A 158 -12.81 18.03 5.84
CA GLY A 158 -12.56 18.92 4.70
C GLY A 158 -11.09 18.99 4.34
N MET A 159 -10.21 19.10 5.34
CA MET A 159 -8.76 19.03 5.14
C MET A 159 -8.33 17.65 4.59
N GLY A 160 -8.97 16.58 5.03
CA GLY A 160 -8.72 15.23 4.48
C GLY A 160 -9.02 15.15 2.98
N ILE A 161 -10.11 15.79 2.52
CA ILE A 161 -10.45 15.90 1.10
C ILE A 161 -9.41 16.76 0.36
N GLU A 162 -8.97 17.87 0.95
CA GLU A 162 -7.93 18.73 0.36
C GLU A 162 -6.60 17.98 0.15
N TYR A 163 -6.17 17.14 1.12
CA TYR A 163 -4.99 16.28 0.96
C TYR A 163 -5.16 15.23 -0.14
N LEU A 164 -6.37 14.68 -0.29
CA LEU A 164 -6.66 13.79 -1.42
C LEU A 164 -6.54 14.53 -2.76
N MET A 165 -7.06 15.77 -2.85
CA MET A 165 -6.92 16.62 -4.04
C MET A 165 -5.45 16.90 -4.34
N MET A 166 -4.64 17.28 -3.36
CA MET A 166 -3.19 17.47 -3.49
C MET A 166 -2.50 16.22 -4.07
N SER A 167 -2.84 15.06 -3.53
CA SER A 167 -2.28 13.79 -4.00
C SER A 167 -2.70 13.46 -5.44
N MET A 168 -3.95 13.75 -5.82
CA MET A 168 -4.47 13.51 -7.18
C MET A 168 -3.85 14.45 -8.20
N VAL A 169 -3.77 15.76 -7.88
CA VAL A 169 -3.15 16.79 -8.73
C VAL A 169 -1.69 16.48 -9.00
N GLY A 170 -0.95 16.12 -7.96
CA GLY A 170 0.46 15.79 -8.10
C GLY A 170 0.70 14.46 -8.81
N GLY A 171 -0.24 13.53 -8.71
CA GLY A 171 -0.18 12.21 -9.32
C GLY A 171 -0.13 11.08 -8.31
N ALA A 172 -1.29 10.46 -8.05
CA ALA A 172 -1.45 9.35 -7.13
C ALA A 172 -0.54 8.16 -7.52
N GLY A 173 0.51 7.95 -6.74
CA GLY A 173 1.51 6.89 -6.95
C GLY A 173 2.92 7.40 -7.23
N SER A 174 3.13 8.72 -7.23
CA SER A 174 4.44 9.36 -7.21
C SER A 174 4.69 10.03 -5.85
N LEU A 175 5.82 9.76 -5.23
CA LEU A 175 6.20 10.44 -3.97
C LEU A 175 6.39 11.94 -4.17
N LEU A 176 7.09 12.32 -5.24
CA LEU A 176 7.24 13.74 -5.61
C LEU A 176 5.91 14.38 -5.97
N GLY A 177 4.95 13.57 -6.47
CA GLY A 177 3.60 14.01 -6.74
C GLY A 177 2.91 14.60 -5.51
N GLY A 178 3.10 14.01 -4.33
CA GLY A 178 2.55 14.55 -3.08
C GLY A 178 3.05 15.98 -2.79
N VAL A 179 4.33 16.24 -2.95
CA VAL A 179 4.95 17.56 -2.71
C VAL A 179 4.52 18.56 -3.79
N VAL A 180 4.60 18.18 -5.05
CA VAL A 180 4.21 19.05 -6.19
C VAL A 180 2.72 19.37 -6.13
N GLY A 181 1.89 18.37 -5.82
CA GLY A 181 0.44 18.57 -5.70
C GLY A 181 0.08 19.49 -4.53
N ALA A 182 0.74 19.33 -3.38
CA ALA A 182 0.56 20.24 -2.25
C ALA A 182 0.93 21.68 -2.62
N ALA A 183 2.08 21.89 -3.28
CA ALA A 183 2.49 23.21 -3.73
C ALA A 183 1.47 23.83 -4.70
N ILE A 184 1.04 23.08 -5.71
CA ILE A 184 0.11 23.60 -6.74
C ILE A 184 -1.25 23.90 -6.15
N VAL A 185 -1.82 23.00 -5.36
CA VAL A 185 -3.15 23.21 -4.75
C VAL A 185 -3.11 24.39 -3.79
N THR A 186 -2.06 24.52 -2.97
CA THR A 186 -1.91 25.67 -2.06
C THR A 186 -1.75 26.98 -2.83
N LEU A 187 -0.92 27.02 -3.87
CA LEU A 187 -0.75 28.21 -4.71
C LEU A 187 -2.06 28.59 -5.42
N LEU A 188 -2.78 27.59 -5.97
CA LEU A 188 -4.06 27.83 -6.62
C LEU A 188 -5.09 28.38 -5.63
N LYS A 189 -5.18 27.80 -4.44
CA LYS A 189 -6.10 28.25 -3.38
C LYS A 189 -5.80 29.70 -2.97
N ASN A 190 -4.54 30.02 -2.70
CA ASN A 190 -4.14 31.38 -2.36
C ASN A 190 -4.42 32.35 -3.51
N SER A 191 -4.12 31.96 -4.77
CA SER A 191 -4.44 32.81 -5.93
C SER A 191 -5.94 33.07 -6.06
N VAL A 192 -6.78 32.06 -5.86
CA VAL A 192 -8.24 32.26 -5.86
C VAL A 192 -8.66 33.21 -4.74
N GLN A 193 -8.12 33.06 -3.54
CA GLN A 193 -8.42 33.95 -2.40
C GLN A 193 -8.00 35.39 -2.66
N ASP A 194 -6.85 35.60 -3.30
CA ASP A 194 -6.31 36.96 -3.53
C ASP A 194 -6.99 37.66 -4.73
N TYR A 195 -7.28 36.92 -5.80
CA TYR A 195 -7.77 37.55 -7.07
C TYR A 195 -9.29 37.51 -7.23
N LEU A 196 -10.00 36.53 -6.65
CA LEU A 196 -11.45 36.43 -6.81
C LEU A 196 -12.21 37.65 -6.31
N PRO A 197 -11.88 38.26 -5.14
CA PRO A 197 -12.53 39.49 -4.67
C PRO A 197 -12.32 40.69 -5.59
N LEU A 198 -11.22 40.72 -6.37
CA LEU A 198 -10.94 41.78 -7.34
C LEU A 198 -11.85 41.70 -8.57
N ILE A 199 -12.21 40.45 -8.98
CA ILE A 199 -13.05 40.17 -10.16
C ILE A 199 -14.53 40.25 -9.79
N ALA A 200 -14.91 39.66 -8.66
CA ALA A 200 -16.29 39.59 -8.18
C ALA A 200 -16.42 40.38 -6.88
N LYS A 201 -16.72 41.70 -6.98
CA LYS A 201 -16.93 42.58 -5.82
C LYS A 201 -18.02 41.99 -4.92
N GLY A 202 -17.66 41.68 -3.67
CA GLY A 202 -18.54 41.05 -2.69
C GLY A 202 -18.57 39.51 -2.71
N ALA A 203 -17.61 38.89 -3.36
CA ALA A 203 -17.43 37.42 -3.30
C ALA A 203 -17.27 36.98 -1.83
N SER A 204 -18.20 36.14 -1.35
CA SER A 204 -18.11 35.50 -0.06
C SER A 204 -17.14 34.30 -0.14
N GLY A 205 -16.60 33.83 1.01
CA GLY A 205 -15.76 32.63 1.06
C GLY A 205 -16.40 31.37 0.44
N GLN A 206 -17.71 31.34 0.30
CA GLN A 206 -18.41 30.29 -0.42
C GLN A 206 -18.14 30.30 -1.94
N LEU A 207 -18.03 31.48 -2.55
CA LEU A 207 -17.66 31.61 -3.98
C LEU A 207 -16.21 31.16 -4.24
N GLU A 208 -15.31 31.36 -3.29
CA GLU A 208 -13.95 30.85 -3.35
C GLU A 208 -13.91 29.32 -3.45
N ILE A 209 -14.71 28.64 -2.63
CA ILE A 209 -14.82 27.17 -2.64
C ILE A 209 -15.38 26.69 -3.98
N VAL A 210 -16.41 27.35 -4.54
CA VAL A 210 -16.98 27.00 -5.83
C VAL A 210 -15.97 27.21 -6.97
N ALA A 211 -15.28 28.35 -7.00
CA ALA A 211 -14.26 28.66 -8.00
C ALA A 211 -13.09 27.65 -7.94
N PHE A 212 -12.60 27.37 -6.74
CA PHE A 212 -11.55 26.37 -6.53
C PHE A 212 -12.00 24.97 -6.99
N SER A 213 -13.21 24.56 -6.64
CA SER A 213 -13.77 23.26 -7.02
C SER A 213 -13.94 23.12 -8.54
N ALA A 214 -14.41 24.19 -9.21
CA ALA A 214 -14.55 24.21 -10.66
C ALA A 214 -13.19 24.09 -11.35
N LEU A 215 -12.20 24.86 -10.92
CA LEU A 215 -10.83 24.77 -11.44
C LEU A 215 -10.22 23.38 -11.23
N PHE A 216 -10.47 22.78 -10.06
CA PHE A 216 -10.01 21.43 -9.73
C PHE A 216 -10.65 20.37 -10.64
N ILE A 217 -11.95 20.44 -10.90
CA ILE A 217 -12.65 19.53 -11.81
C ILE A 217 -12.10 19.66 -13.25
N LEU A 218 -11.91 20.89 -13.73
CA LEU A 218 -11.31 21.14 -15.03
C LEU A 218 -9.89 20.55 -15.11
N PHE A 219 -9.08 20.77 -14.08
CA PHE A 219 -7.74 20.19 -14.01
C PHE A 219 -7.76 18.67 -14.11
N LEU A 220 -8.64 17.97 -13.38
CA LEU A 220 -8.76 16.51 -13.41
C LEU A 220 -9.17 15.96 -14.78
N GLN A 221 -9.94 16.72 -15.57
CA GLN A 221 -10.29 16.32 -16.94
C GLN A 221 -9.06 16.27 -17.86
N TRP A 222 -8.13 17.22 -17.68
CA TRP A 222 -6.92 17.33 -18.53
C TRP A 222 -5.78 16.45 -18.02
N ALA A 223 -5.53 16.38 -16.74
CA ALA A 223 -4.42 15.67 -16.12
C ALA A 223 -4.86 14.47 -15.28
N ARG A 224 -5.62 13.53 -15.87
CA ARG A 224 -6.18 12.34 -15.20
C ARG A 224 -5.18 11.51 -14.40
N GLN A 225 -3.90 11.56 -14.73
CA GLN A 225 -2.83 10.82 -14.04
C GLN A 225 -2.03 11.70 -13.07
N GLY A 226 -2.34 13.01 -13.00
CA GLY A 226 -1.60 14.01 -12.26
C GLY A 226 -0.40 14.59 -13.03
N ILE A 227 0.15 15.68 -12.49
CA ILE A 227 1.20 16.48 -13.17
C ILE A 227 2.51 15.73 -13.27
N VAL A 228 2.98 15.10 -12.19
CA VAL A 228 4.31 14.46 -12.19
C VAL A 228 4.38 13.30 -13.20
N PRO A 229 3.41 12.37 -13.31
CA PRO A 229 3.40 11.38 -14.37
C PRO A 229 3.23 11.99 -15.78
N PHE A 230 2.50 13.10 -15.92
CA PHE A 230 2.33 13.80 -17.19
C PHE A 230 3.66 14.39 -17.68
N VAL A 231 4.34 15.16 -16.84
CA VAL A 231 5.65 15.74 -17.16
C VAL A 231 6.71 14.65 -17.36
N GLY A 232 6.64 13.57 -16.55
CA GLY A 232 7.55 12.44 -16.65
C GLY A 232 7.53 11.70 -17.99
N ARG A 233 6.50 11.89 -18.84
CA ARG A 233 6.45 11.36 -20.20
C ARG A 233 7.42 12.06 -21.15
N TYR A 234 7.70 13.32 -20.88
CA TYR A 234 8.60 14.16 -21.70
C TYR A 234 10.05 14.12 -21.22
N LEU A 235 10.29 13.56 -20.02
CA LEU A 235 11.65 13.41 -19.49
C LEU A 235 12.30 12.15 -20.08
N PRO A 236 13.60 12.22 -20.41
CA PRO A 236 14.34 11.05 -20.88
C PRO A 236 14.31 9.96 -19.79
N LYS A 237 13.86 8.77 -20.18
CA LYS A 237 13.87 7.62 -19.28
C LYS A 237 15.34 7.25 -19.00
N LEU A 238 15.76 7.36 -17.76
CA LEU A 238 17.06 6.83 -17.33
C LEU A 238 17.13 5.34 -17.69
N ARG A 239 18.12 4.97 -18.52
CA ARG A 239 18.38 3.57 -18.80
C ARG A 239 18.74 2.89 -17.48
N ARG A 240 17.93 1.93 -17.09
CA ARG A 240 18.29 1.05 -15.96
C ARG A 240 19.23 -0.03 -16.52
N ASP A 241 20.32 -0.24 -15.84
CA ASP A 241 21.30 -1.27 -16.21
C ASP A 241 20.66 -2.68 -16.10
N ARG A 242 21.22 -3.59 -16.90
CA ARG A 242 20.86 -5.00 -16.81
C ARG A 242 21.31 -5.55 -15.45
N PRO A 243 20.44 -6.31 -14.73
CA PRO A 243 20.83 -6.91 -13.46
C PRO A 243 22.12 -7.74 -13.58
N GLN A 244 23.09 -7.47 -12.71
CA GLN A 244 24.34 -8.20 -12.68
C GLN A 244 24.15 -9.59 -12.04
N PRO A 245 25.03 -10.56 -12.37
CA PRO A 245 25.04 -11.86 -11.72
C PRO A 245 25.09 -11.72 -10.19
N ALA A 246 24.19 -12.40 -9.49
CA ALA A 246 24.05 -12.34 -8.05
C ALA A 246 23.80 -13.74 -7.48
N PRO A 247 24.06 -13.99 -6.18
CA PRO A 247 23.82 -15.28 -5.55
C PRO A 247 22.38 -15.74 -5.74
N ALA A 248 22.19 -17.04 -5.96
CA ALA A 248 20.87 -17.62 -6.14
C ALA A 248 20.04 -17.48 -4.85
N LEU A 249 18.75 -17.15 -5.01
CA LEU A 249 17.82 -17.15 -3.88
C LEU A 249 17.64 -18.58 -3.33
N PRO A 250 17.39 -18.73 -2.02
CA PRO A 250 17.15 -20.04 -1.41
C PRO A 250 16.08 -20.82 -2.18
N ARG A 251 16.37 -22.05 -2.53
CA ARG A 251 15.42 -22.97 -3.16
C ARG A 251 14.86 -23.91 -2.09
N ARG A 252 13.62 -24.29 -2.26
CA ARG A 252 13.03 -25.37 -1.45
C ARG A 252 13.63 -26.70 -1.89
N ALA A 253 13.87 -27.61 -0.96
CA ALA A 253 14.18 -28.99 -1.28
C ALA A 253 13.04 -29.59 -2.09
N GLN A 254 13.41 -30.28 -3.17
CA GLN A 254 12.43 -31.03 -3.95
C GLN A 254 12.08 -32.33 -3.20
N PRO A 255 10.80 -32.69 -3.09
CA PRO A 255 10.40 -33.95 -2.49
C PRO A 255 10.88 -35.12 -3.34
N ALA A 256 11.08 -36.28 -2.71
CA ALA A 256 11.50 -37.47 -3.40
C ALA A 256 10.45 -37.93 -4.46
N PRO A 257 10.87 -38.46 -5.60
CA PRO A 257 9.92 -38.99 -6.57
C PRO A 257 8.98 -40.03 -5.95
N GLY A 258 7.67 -39.94 -6.22
CA GLY A 258 6.64 -40.83 -5.67
C GLY A 258 6.18 -40.47 -4.24
N GLU A 259 6.81 -39.52 -3.56
CA GLU A 259 6.36 -39.04 -2.26
C GLU A 259 4.97 -38.40 -2.33
N LEU A 260 4.08 -38.73 -1.39
CA LEU A 260 2.74 -38.13 -1.33
C LEU A 260 2.82 -36.64 -0.98
N LEU A 261 2.47 -35.80 -1.95
CA LEU A 261 2.53 -34.35 -1.79
C LEU A 261 1.22 -33.71 -1.37
N LEU A 262 0.13 -34.10 -2.02
CA LEU A 262 -1.19 -33.57 -1.77
C LEU A 262 -2.16 -34.72 -1.53
N LYS A 263 -2.89 -34.64 -0.43
CA LYS A 263 -4.03 -35.54 -0.14
C LYS A 263 -5.26 -34.68 0.07
N VAL A 264 -6.32 -34.99 -0.65
CA VAL A 264 -7.65 -34.44 -0.46
C VAL A 264 -8.56 -35.55 0.00
N ASP A 265 -9.26 -35.33 1.11
CA ASP A 265 -10.13 -36.33 1.70
C ASP A 265 -11.52 -35.73 1.97
N GLY A 266 -12.54 -36.22 1.25
CA GLY A 266 -13.93 -35.85 1.45
C GLY A 266 -14.24 -34.36 1.26
N ALA A 267 -13.53 -33.64 0.39
CA ALA A 267 -13.70 -32.21 0.23
C ALA A 267 -15.10 -31.86 -0.26
N GLU A 268 -15.80 -30.97 0.48
CA GLU A 268 -17.12 -30.46 0.16
C GLU A 268 -17.12 -28.94 0.15
N ARG A 269 -17.72 -28.32 -0.87
CA ARG A 269 -17.95 -26.88 -0.92
C ARG A 269 -19.36 -26.55 -1.37
N ARG A 270 -20.07 -25.75 -0.55
CA ARG A 270 -21.44 -25.26 -0.81
C ARG A 270 -21.46 -23.74 -0.92
N PHE A 271 -22.36 -23.25 -1.76
CA PHE A 271 -22.72 -21.84 -1.88
C PHE A 271 -24.24 -21.72 -1.66
N GLY A 272 -24.64 -21.41 -0.42
CA GLY A 272 -26.06 -21.51 -0.06
C GLY A 272 -26.60 -22.94 -0.28
N GLY A 273 -27.60 -23.08 -1.09
CA GLY A 273 -28.18 -24.38 -1.45
C GLY A 273 -27.42 -25.18 -2.50
N LEU A 274 -26.48 -24.53 -3.24
CA LEU A 274 -25.75 -25.20 -4.31
C LEU A 274 -24.50 -25.93 -3.77
N VAL A 275 -24.40 -27.23 -4.02
CA VAL A 275 -23.19 -28.04 -3.73
C VAL A 275 -22.30 -27.99 -4.96
N ALA A 276 -21.23 -27.20 -4.91
CA ALA A 276 -20.31 -27.02 -6.03
C ALA A 276 -19.17 -28.07 -6.08
N VAL A 277 -18.76 -28.59 -4.93
CA VAL A 277 -17.84 -29.73 -4.77
C VAL A 277 -18.48 -30.68 -3.77
N ASN A 278 -18.63 -31.95 -4.10
CA ASN A 278 -19.33 -32.93 -3.28
C ASN A 278 -18.45 -34.14 -3.03
N ASN A 279 -17.95 -34.27 -1.81
CA ASN A 279 -17.21 -35.43 -1.30
C ASN A 279 -16.06 -35.90 -2.22
N VAL A 280 -15.20 -34.95 -2.65
CA VAL A 280 -14.11 -35.26 -3.60
C VAL A 280 -12.87 -35.66 -2.83
N SER A 281 -12.29 -36.82 -3.21
CA SER A 281 -11.05 -37.36 -2.65
C SER A 281 -10.08 -37.74 -3.76
N PHE A 282 -8.80 -37.38 -3.61
CA PHE A 282 -7.71 -37.78 -4.49
C PHE A 282 -6.35 -37.47 -3.84
N ASP A 283 -5.33 -38.14 -4.35
CA ASP A 283 -3.94 -37.94 -3.95
C ASP A 283 -3.11 -37.48 -5.14
N VAL A 284 -2.04 -36.70 -4.88
CA VAL A 284 -1.03 -36.33 -5.89
C VAL A 284 0.36 -36.61 -5.34
N ARG A 285 1.16 -37.33 -6.09
CA ARG A 285 2.54 -37.68 -5.74
C ARG A 285 3.55 -36.79 -6.44
N SER A 286 4.76 -36.75 -5.89
CA SER A 286 5.88 -36.03 -6.51
C SER A 286 6.21 -36.63 -7.89
N GLY A 287 6.26 -35.76 -8.92
CA GLY A 287 6.48 -36.17 -10.32
C GLY A 287 5.21 -36.55 -11.07
N GLU A 288 4.05 -36.58 -10.41
CA GLU A 288 2.75 -36.93 -11.02
C GLU A 288 2.08 -35.72 -11.67
N ILE A 289 1.36 -35.96 -12.77
CA ILE A 289 0.44 -35.01 -13.40
C ILE A 289 -0.97 -35.55 -13.26
N LEU A 290 -1.79 -34.94 -12.43
CA LEU A 290 -3.20 -35.26 -12.23
C LEU A 290 -4.08 -34.30 -13.02
N ALA A 291 -4.97 -34.83 -13.88
CA ALA A 291 -5.95 -34.03 -14.61
C ALA A 291 -7.34 -34.09 -13.95
N VAL A 292 -7.96 -32.92 -13.76
CA VAL A 292 -9.36 -32.81 -13.32
C VAL A 292 -10.22 -32.44 -14.54
N ILE A 293 -11.02 -33.40 -15.02
CA ILE A 293 -11.87 -33.23 -16.20
C ILE A 293 -13.35 -33.14 -15.82
N GLY A 294 -14.15 -32.57 -16.70
CA GLY A 294 -15.61 -32.46 -16.51
C GLY A 294 -16.20 -31.29 -17.30
N PRO A 295 -17.54 -31.22 -17.46
CA PRO A 295 -18.21 -30.12 -18.17
C PRO A 295 -18.06 -28.77 -17.46
N ASN A 296 -18.50 -27.69 -18.12
CA ASN A 296 -18.58 -26.37 -17.49
C ASN A 296 -19.59 -26.41 -16.34
N GLY A 297 -19.25 -25.83 -15.20
CA GLY A 297 -20.09 -25.89 -14.00
C GLY A 297 -19.83 -27.08 -13.07
N ALA A 298 -19.05 -28.08 -13.48
CA ALA A 298 -18.74 -29.30 -12.67
C ALA A 298 -17.87 -29.03 -11.41
N GLY A 299 -17.61 -27.79 -11.02
CA GLY A 299 -16.89 -27.46 -9.80
C GLY A 299 -15.36 -27.48 -9.89
N LYS A 300 -14.76 -27.71 -11.08
CA LYS A 300 -13.29 -27.77 -11.26
C LYS A 300 -12.58 -26.54 -10.71
N SER A 301 -13.00 -25.35 -11.13
CA SER A 301 -12.40 -24.09 -10.64
C SER A 301 -12.65 -23.86 -9.15
N THR A 302 -13.79 -24.35 -8.63
CA THR A 302 -14.09 -24.30 -7.18
C THR A 302 -13.13 -25.18 -6.41
N MET A 303 -12.83 -26.39 -6.91
CA MET A 303 -11.86 -27.29 -6.29
C MET A 303 -10.45 -26.66 -6.27
N PHE A 304 -9.98 -26.10 -7.40
CA PHE A 304 -8.70 -25.37 -7.43
C PHE A 304 -8.67 -24.16 -6.50
N ASN A 305 -9.79 -23.45 -6.32
CA ASN A 305 -9.91 -22.36 -5.34
C ASN A 305 -9.80 -22.89 -3.90
N CYS A 306 -10.33 -24.08 -3.61
CA CYS A 306 -10.20 -24.73 -2.30
C CYS A 306 -8.74 -25.15 -2.04
N LEU A 307 -8.08 -25.79 -2.99
CA LEU A 307 -6.67 -26.22 -2.91
C LEU A 307 -5.72 -25.05 -2.64
N THR A 308 -6.00 -23.91 -3.24
CA THR A 308 -5.17 -22.70 -3.10
C THR A 308 -5.57 -21.78 -1.95
N GLY A 309 -6.63 -22.13 -1.20
CA GLY A 309 -7.13 -21.32 -0.07
C GLY A 309 -7.85 -20.04 -0.46
N ALA A 310 -8.14 -19.84 -1.75
CA ALA A 310 -9.00 -18.75 -2.22
C ALA A 310 -10.46 -18.95 -1.76
N LEU A 311 -10.87 -20.20 -1.60
CA LEU A 311 -12.11 -20.62 -0.96
C LEU A 311 -11.81 -21.63 0.13
N ARG A 312 -12.60 -21.65 1.20
CA ARG A 312 -12.51 -22.68 2.24
C ARG A 312 -13.46 -23.82 1.91
N VAL A 313 -13.07 -25.06 2.19
CA VAL A 313 -14.00 -26.19 2.16
C VAL A 313 -14.97 -26.10 3.35
N ASN A 314 -16.17 -26.63 3.18
CA ASN A 314 -17.16 -26.76 4.25
C ASN A 314 -16.90 -28.02 5.08
N LYS A 315 -16.52 -29.13 4.41
CA LYS A 315 -16.14 -30.42 5.01
C LYS A 315 -14.92 -31.00 4.31
N GLY A 316 -14.36 -32.03 4.93
CA GLY A 316 -13.17 -32.72 4.43
C GLY A 316 -11.87 -32.04 4.86
N ASP A 317 -10.76 -32.64 4.50
CA ASP A 317 -9.42 -32.16 4.82
C ASP A 317 -8.52 -32.14 3.58
N ILE A 318 -7.60 -31.18 3.56
CA ILE A 318 -6.60 -31.02 2.51
C ILE A 318 -5.24 -30.96 3.18
N VAL A 319 -4.40 -31.96 2.90
CA VAL A 319 -3.06 -32.12 3.47
C VAL A 319 -2.04 -31.89 2.35
N PHE A 320 -1.07 -31.03 2.56
CA PHE A 320 0.04 -30.77 1.65
C PHE A 320 1.38 -30.97 2.36
N ALA A 321 2.23 -31.83 1.81
CA ALA A 321 3.53 -32.19 2.39
C ALA A 321 3.42 -32.54 3.89
N GLY A 322 2.44 -33.40 4.24
CA GLY A 322 2.20 -33.89 5.60
C GLY A 322 1.54 -32.88 6.56
N ARG A 323 1.16 -31.69 6.08
CA ARG A 323 0.53 -30.65 6.91
C ARG A 323 -0.86 -30.31 6.40
N SER A 324 -1.88 -30.26 7.27
CA SER A 324 -3.20 -29.78 6.89
C SER A 324 -3.15 -28.28 6.53
N ILE A 325 -3.71 -27.97 5.35
CA ILE A 325 -3.85 -26.62 4.81
C ILE A 325 -5.31 -26.18 4.69
N THR A 326 -6.24 -26.97 5.17
CA THR A 326 -7.70 -26.81 5.03
C THR A 326 -8.21 -25.47 5.48
N ARG A 327 -7.66 -24.92 6.57
CA ARG A 327 -8.05 -23.61 7.13
C ARG A 327 -6.99 -22.54 6.96
N GLU A 328 -5.92 -22.83 6.25
CA GLU A 328 -4.82 -21.88 6.06
C GLU A 328 -5.22 -20.75 5.08
N ALA A 329 -4.60 -19.59 5.27
CA ALA A 329 -4.76 -18.48 4.35
C ALA A 329 -4.02 -18.74 3.04
N GLN A 330 -4.55 -18.26 1.92
CA GLN A 330 -3.95 -18.42 0.57
C GLN A 330 -2.46 -18.06 0.56
N SER A 331 -2.07 -16.97 1.20
CA SER A 331 -0.66 -16.56 1.28
C SER A 331 0.24 -17.54 2.03
N ARG A 332 -0.27 -18.31 2.98
CA ARG A 332 0.49 -19.37 3.67
C ARG A 332 0.59 -20.63 2.81
N ILE A 333 -0.48 -20.97 2.10
CA ILE A 333 -0.50 -22.10 1.16
C ILE A 333 0.51 -21.85 0.03
N ALA A 334 0.52 -20.63 -0.54
CA ALA A 334 1.52 -20.26 -1.54
C ALA A 334 2.95 -20.33 -0.99
N LYS A 335 3.18 -19.87 0.23
CA LYS A 335 4.47 -20.05 0.92
C LYS A 335 4.80 -21.50 1.20
N ALA A 336 3.80 -22.35 1.40
CA ALA A 336 3.99 -23.79 1.54
C ALA A 336 4.45 -24.48 0.23
N GLY A 337 4.26 -23.88 -0.94
CA GLY A 337 4.78 -24.32 -2.22
C GLY A 337 3.72 -24.61 -3.29
N ILE A 338 2.45 -24.39 -2.99
CA ILE A 338 1.38 -24.49 -3.98
C ILE A 338 1.29 -23.20 -4.78
N ALA A 339 1.61 -23.26 -6.06
CA ALA A 339 1.46 -22.15 -7.00
C ALA A 339 0.26 -22.38 -7.92
N ARG A 340 -0.33 -21.30 -8.42
CA ARG A 340 -1.45 -21.36 -9.35
C ARG A 340 -1.22 -20.39 -10.51
N THR A 341 -1.52 -20.84 -11.72
CA THR A 341 -1.67 -19.98 -12.90
C THR A 341 -3.11 -19.47 -12.98
N PHE A 342 -3.30 -18.27 -13.54
CA PHE A 342 -4.61 -17.67 -13.72
C PHE A 342 -5.03 -17.72 -15.20
N GLN A 343 -6.30 -17.96 -15.47
CA GLN A 343 -6.87 -17.94 -16.82
C GLN A 343 -6.75 -16.55 -17.48
N HIS A 344 -6.92 -15.49 -16.68
CA HIS A 344 -6.73 -14.11 -17.14
C HIS A 344 -5.41 -13.56 -16.64
N VAL A 345 -4.70 -12.87 -17.50
CA VAL A 345 -3.44 -12.20 -17.17
C VAL A 345 -3.65 -11.23 -16.00
N LYS A 346 -2.87 -11.41 -14.94
CA LYS A 346 -2.93 -10.62 -13.70
C LYS A 346 -1.69 -9.73 -13.52
N LEU A 347 -1.03 -9.35 -14.62
CA LEU A 347 0.12 -8.45 -14.56
C LEU A 347 -0.28 -7.06 -14.03
N ARG A 348 0.72 -6.35 -13.53
CA ARG A 348 0.57 -4.97 -13.04
C ARG A 348 1.01 -3.99 -14.13
N PRO A 349 0.09 -3.32 -14.85
CA PRO A 349 0.44 -2.50 -16.02
C PRO A 349 1.39 -1.33 -15.72
N ARG A 350 1.45 -0.88 -14.45
CA ARG A 350 2.34 0.20 -14.01
C ARG A 350 3.67 -0.28 -13.42
N MET A 351 3.94 -1.57 -13.53
CA MET A 351 5.21 -2.20 -13.14
C MET A 351 5.88 -2.75 -14.39
N SER A 352 7.22 -2.73 -14.41
CA SER A 352 7.97 -3.36 -15.51
C SER A 352 7.77 -4.88 -15.50
N LEU A 353 8.12 -5.54 -16.60
CA LEU A 353 8.11 -7.00 -16.67
C LEU A 353 9.01 -7.60 -15.59
N LEU A 354 10.21 -7.03 -15.38
CA LEU A 354 11.11 -7.44 -14.32
C LEU A 354 10.45 -7.33 -12.93
N GLU A 355 9.82 -6.20 -12.62
CA GLU A 355 9.15 -6.01 -11.33
C GLU A 355 7.97 -6.96 -11.12
N ASN A 356 7.22 -7.28 -12.18
CA ASN A 356 6.13 -8.25 -12.13
C ASN A 356 6.67 -9.65 -11.79
N VAL A 357 7.76 -10.09 -12.43
CA VAL A 357 8.37 -11.40 -12.13
C VAL A 357 9.01 -11.41 -10.75
N MET A 358 9.64 -10.30 -10.32
CA MET A 358 10.18 -10.15 -8.97
C MET A 358 9.13 -10.31 -7.86
N LEU A 359 7.85 -10.05 -8.09
CA LEU A 359 6.80 -10.36 -7.11
C LEU A 359 6.79 -11.84 -6.71
N GLY A 360 7.12 -12.75 -7.63
CA GLY A 360 7.23 -14.19 -7.36
C GLY A 360 8.37 -14.55 -6.40
N THR A 361 9.39 -13.67 -6.25
CA THR A 361 10.48 -13.91 -5.29
C THR A 361 10.10 -13.58 -3.84
N TYR A 362 8.93 -12.97 -3.61
CA TYR A 362 8.52 -12.49 -2.29
C TYR A 362 8.53 -13.57 -1.21
N ALA A 363 8.12 -14.78 -1.53
CA ALA A 363 8.12 -15.90 -0.58
C ALA A 363 9.53 -16.40 -0.22
N ARG A 364 10.54 -16.08 -1.05
CA ARG A 364 11.95 -16.51 -0.92
C ARG A 364 12.86 -15.42 -0.33
N THR A 365 12.35 -14.20 -0.16
CA THR A 365 13.05 -13.03 0.38
C THR A 365 12.49 -12.68 1.75
N ARG A 366 13.29 -12.06 2.63
CA ARG A 366 12.94 -11.84 4.05
C ARG A 366 13.11 -10.40 4.53
N THR A 367 13.69 -9.52 3.73
CA THR A 367 13.99 -8.14 4.14
C THR A 367 12.76 -7.43 4.69
N GLY A 368 12.89 -6.85 5.89
CA GLY A 368 11.84 -6.13 6.62
C GLY A 368 11.78 -4.64 6.27
N LEU A 369 10.89 -3.91 6.97
CA LEU A 369 10.61 -2.49 6.72
C LEU A 369 11.85 -1.59 6.90
N LEU A 370 12.52 -1.67 8.05
CA LEU A 370 13.66 -0.79 8.36
C LEU A 370 14.83 -1.01 7.39
N ALA A 371 15.16 -2.26 7.10
CA ALA A 371 16.23 -2.57 6.16
C ALA A 371 15.89 -2.11 4.74
N SER A 372 14.61 -2.17 4.33
CA SER A 372 14.15 -1.63 3.05
C SER A 372 14.23 -0.10 3.02
N ALA A 373 13.76 0.57 4.07
CA ALA A 373 13.77 2.03 4.20
C ALA A 373 15.20 2.62 4.15
N LEU A 374 16.16 1.95 4.80
CA LEU A 374 17.56 2.36 4.86
C LEU A 374 18.42 1.77 3.74
N ARG A 375 17.81 1.08 2.78
CA ARG A 375 18.49 0.44 1.62
C ARG A 375 19.58 -0.59 2.00
N LEU A 376 19.42 -1.25 3.15
CA LEU A 376 20.31 -2.30 3.63
C LEU A 376 20.06 -3.67 2.95
N ASN A 377 19.07 -3.76 2.09
CA ASN A 377 18.60 -4.96 1.38
C ASN A 377 19.25 -5.16 0.00
N ARG A 378 20.29 -4.43 -0.36
CA ARG A 378 20.87 -4.41 -1.73
C ARG A 378 21.22 -5.81 -2.26
N ARG A 379 21.82 -6.68 -1.43
CA ARG A 379 22.21 -8.03 -1.83
C ARG A 379 21.01 -8.91 -2.17
N GLU A 380 19.98 -8.88 -1.32
CA GLU A 380 18.75 -9.65 -1.53
C GLU A 380 17.97 -9.13 -2.77
N GLU A 381 17.94 -7.81 -2.97
CA GLU A 381 17.32 -7.20 -4.16
C GLU A 381 18.08 -7.56 -5.45
N ALA A 382 19.42 -7.53 -5.44
CA ALA A 382 20.22 -7.96 -6.58
C ALA A 382 19.97 -9.44 -6.94
N SER A 383 19.89 -10.32 -5.95
CA SER A 383 19.55 -11.73 -6.14
C SER A 383 18.13 -11.91 -6.72
N ALA A 384 17.16 -11.12 -6.23
CA ALA A 384 15.79 -11.16 -6.73
C ALA A 384 15.69 -10.65 -8.18
N GLN A 385 16.41 -9.58 -8.52
CA GLN A 385 16.48 -9.03 -9.88
C GLN A 385 17.10 -10.02 -10.86
N PHE A 386 18.24 -10.62 -10.47
CA PHE A 386 18.94 -11.59 -11.32
C PHE A 386 18.11 -12.86 -11.56
N GLU A 387 17.46 -13.39 -10.52
CA GLU A 387 16.56 -14.54 -10.66
C GLU A 387 15.37 -14.20 -11.56
N ALA A 388 14.77 -13.02 -11.42
CA ALA A 388 13.67 -12.57 -12.28
C ALA A 388 14.11 -12.39 -13.74
N LEU A 389 15.31 -11.85 -13.99
CA LEU A 389 15.85 -11.75 -15.33
C LEU A 389 16.02 -13.13 -15.98
N ARG A 390 16.58 -14.10 -15.25
CA ARG A 390 16.72 -15.48 -15.74
C ARG A 390 15.38 -16.09 -16.13
N GLN A 391 14.31 -15.83 -15.39
CA GLN A 391 12.97 -16.31 -15.76
C GLN A 391 12.43 -15.61 -17.01
N LEU A 392 12.69 -14.32 -17.19
CA LEU A 392 12.32 -13.58 -18.41
C LEU A 392 13.11 -14.08 -19.63
N GLU A 393 14.40 -14.36 -19.49
CA GLU A 393 15.22 -14.92 -20.55
C GLU A 393 14.73 -16.31 -21.00
N ARG A 394 14.27 -17.15 -20.05
CA ARG A 394 13.68 -18.48 -20.37
C ARG A 394 12.44 -18.40 -21.26
N VAL A 395 11.71 -17.29 -21.23
CA VAL A 395 10.52 -17.06 -22.05
C VAL A 395 10.75 -16.06 -23.19
N GLY A 396 12.03 -15.69 -23.47
CA GLY A 396 12.40 -14.81 -24.58
C GLY A 396 12.09 -13.32 -24.34
N LEU A 397 11.84 -12.89 -23.10
CA LEU A 397 11.49 -11.50 -22.75
C LEU A 397 12.62 -10.75 -22.02
N GLY A 398 13.84 -11.28 -22.01
CA GLY A 398 14.99 -10.68 -21.30
C GLY A 398 15.28 -9.24 -21.72
N ASP A 399 15.25 -8.94 -23.01
CA ASP A 399 15.53 -7.60 -23.52
C ASP A 399 14.41 -6.59 -23.27
N GLN A 400 13.20 -7.07 -23.00
CA GLN A 400 12.03 -6.25 -22.70
C GLN A 400 11.79 -6.04 -21.20
N MET A 401 12.72 -6.45 -20.34
CA MET A 401 12.57 -6.47 -18.88
C MET A 401 12.14 -5.11 -18.25
N HIS A 402 12.48 -4.00 -18.88
CA HIS A 402 12.14 -2.65 -18.41
C HIS A 402 10.85 -2.08 -19.03
N GLN A 403 10.23 -2.78 -19.99
CA GLN A 403 8.94 -2.38 -20.53
C GLN A 403 7.85 -2.56 -19.47
N LEU A 404 6.85 -1.69 -19.52
CA LEU A 404 5.64 -1.84 -18.69
C LEU A 404 4.84 -3.05 -19.19
N ALA A 405 4.23 -3.75 -18.27
CA ALA A 405 3.47 -4.96 -18.55
C ALA A 405 2.08 -4.66 -19.14
#